data_bcdb27b14528a46eb7b189095159bd71
#
_entry.id   bcdb27b14528a46eb7b189095159bd71
#
_cell.length_a   1.000
_cell.length_b   1.000
_cell.length_c   1.000
_cell.angle_alpha   90.00
_cell.angle_beta   90.00
_cell.angle_gamma   90.00
#
_symmetry.space_group_name_H-M   'P 1'
#
loop_
_entity.id
_entity.type
_entity.pdbx_description
1 polymer ?
#
loop_
_entity_poly.entity_id
_entity_poly.type
_entity_poly.pdbx_seq_one_letter_code
_entity_poly.pdbx_strand_id
1 'polypeptide(L)'
;GIKTLHDTTEHDYPKYTGSYTRAAKTINGYLKKYPSIKIVLDLHRDAVASGESDKVKLVTEIGGKKAAQVMLVMGSQSGGVTNFPDWQENFKLAVRLQRVLETKYPTLARPISLTSKNYNESLTKGSLLIEFGTDANTVEEAHYSAQMVGDALAELMNSLT
;
A
#
# COMPACT_ATOMS: atom_id res chain seq x y z
N GLY A 1 2.89 0.84 -21.63
CA GLY A 1 3.27 0.94 -20.21
C GLY A 1 2.39 1.95 -19.48
N ILE A 2 2.30 1.83 -18.16
CA ILE A 2 1.49 2.70 -17.31
C ILE A 2 2.34 3.93 -16.95
N LYS A 3 1.82 5.13 -17.21
CA LYS A 3 2.49 6.36 -16.75
C LYS A 3 2.43 6.44 -15.24
N THR A 4 3.59 6.56 -14.60
CA THR A 4 3.74 6.59 -13.16
C THR A 4 4.48 7.84 -12.72
N LEU A 5 4.05 8.46 -11.63
CA LEU A 5 4.74 9.52 -10.94
C LEU A 5 5.22 8.95 -9.60
N HIS A 6 6.50 9.11 -9.30
CA HIS A 6 7.09 8.72 -8.02
C HIS A 6 7.47 9.98 -7.23
N ASP A 7 6.94 10.09 -6.03
CA ASP A 7 7.26 11.15 -5.07
C ASP A 7 8.04 10.57 -3.90
N THR A 8 9.13 11.22 -3.52
CA THR A 8 10.03 10.80 -2.43
C THR A 8 10.11 11.85 -1.32
N THR A 9 9.10 12.71 -1.24
CA THR A 9 9.06 13.74 -0.18
C THR A 9 8.92 13.09 1.19
N GLU A 10 9.82 13.44 2.11
CA GLU A 10 9.77 12.99 3.50
C GLU A 10 8.66 13.73 4.26
N HIS A 11 7.53 13.07 4.50
CA HIS A 11 6.38 13.68 5.17
C HIS A 11 6.42 13.54 6.70
N ASP A 12 7.25 12.68 7.26
CA ASP A 12 7.46 12.49 8.69
C ASP A 12 8.45 13.49 9.32
N TYR A 13 9.21 14.23 8.50
CA TYR A 13 10.05 15.33 8.96
C TYR A 13 9.23 16.65 9.11
N PRO A 14 9.45 17.50 10.13
CA PRO A 14 10.41 17.34 11.24
C PRO A 14 9.92 16.46 12.39
N LYS A 15 8.72 15.90 12.31
CA LYS A 15 8.12 14.97 13.29
C LYS A 15 7.01 14.15 12.66
N TYR A 16 6.83 12.93 13.16
CA TYR A 16 5.78 12.02 12.68
C TYR A 16 4.37 12.62 12.78
N THR A 17 4.05 13.28 13.89
CA THR A 17 2.74 13.95 14.06
C THR A 17 2.48 14.92 12.92
N GLY A 18 1.36 14.73 12.21
CA GLY A 18 0.96 15.53 11.05
C GLY A 18 1.55 15.05 9.71
N SER A 19 2.27 13.93 9.66
CA SER A 19 2.81 13.34 8.42
C SER A 19 1.72 13.13 7.36
N TYR A 20 0.60 12.52 7.72
CA TYR A 20 -0.54 12.31 6.82
C TYR A 20 -1.16 13.61 6.29
N THR A 21 -1.18 14.68 7.09
CA THR A 21 -1.64 16.01 6.62
C THR A 21 -0.68 16.58 5.59
N ARG A 22 0.63 16.42 5.79
CA ARG A 22 1.64 16.85 4.82
C ARG A 22 1.57 16.02 3.54
N ALA A 23 1.44 14.69 3.65
CA ALA A 23 1.25 13.79 2.52
C ALA A 23 -0.02 14.14 1.74
N ALA A 24 -1.14 14.40 2.42
CA ALA A 24 -2.39 14.85 1.76
C ALA A 24 -2.20 16.12 0.94
N LYS A 25 -1.41 17.08 1.44
CA LYS A 25 -1.11 18.32 0.70
C LYS A 25 -0.34 18.03 -0.60
N THR A 26 0.66 17.15 -0.53
CA THR A 26 1.44 16.71 -1.70
C THR A 26 0.56 15.99 -2.71
N ILE A 27 -0.22 14.99 -2.26
CA ILE A 27 -1.14 14.22 -3.11
C ILE A 27 -2.14 15.17 -3.81
N ASN A 28 -2.81 16.06 -3.06
CA ASN A 28 -3.76 17.02 -3.63
C ASN A 28 -3.10 17.97 -4.65
N GLY A 29 -1.85 18.35 -4.43
CA GLY A 29 -1.06 19.12 -5.40
C GLY A 29 -0.91 18.38 -6.73
N TYR A 30 -0.57 17.09 -6.68
CA TYR A 30 -0.46 16.24 -7.88
C TYR A 30 -1.81 15.97 -8.53
N LEU A 31 -2.86 15.67 -7.77
CA LEU A 31 -4.19 15.46 -8.31
C LEU A 31 -4.74 16.70 -9.04
N LYS A 32 -4.45 17.90 -8.51
CA LYS A 32 -4.80 19.17 -9.17
C LYS A 32 -4.00 19.38 -10.45
N LYS A 33 -2.71 19.07 -10.42
CA LYS A 33 -1.80 19.25 -11.59
C LYS A 33 -2.05 18.22 -12.68
N TYR A 34 -2.40 17.00 -12.30
CA TYR A 34 -2.59 15.86 -13.19
C TYR A 34 -3.94 15.15 -12.92
N PRO A 35 -5.07 15.71 -13.39
CA PRO A 35 -6.40 15.15 -13.13
C PRO A 35 -6.62 13.73 -13.70
N SER A 36 -5.70 13.26 -14.53
CA SER A 36 -5.71 11.90 -15.08
C SER A 36 -5.24 10.83 -14.08
N ILE A 37 -4.64 11.21 -12.95
CA ILE A 37 -4.27 10.25 -11.91
C ILE A 37 -5.54 9.60 -11.36
N LYS A 38 -5.58 8.27 -11.37
CA LYS A 38 -6.72 7.47 -10.87
C LYS A 38 -6.34 6.61 -9.67
N ILE A 39 -5.05 6.28 -9.54
CA ILE A 39 -4.52 5.42 -8.48
C ILE A 39 -3.43 6.18 -7.73
N VAL A 40 -3.50 6.11 -6.41
CA VAL A 40 -2.48 6.63 -5.49
C VAL A 40 -2.08 5.49 -4.56
N LEU A 41 -0.80 5.18 -4.52
CA LEU A 41 -0.25 4.14 -3.66
C LEU A 41 0.67 4.78 -2.62
N ASP A 42 0.38 4.56 -1.36
CA ASP A 42 1.25 4.94 -0.24
C ASP A 42 2.06 3.73 0.18
N LEU A 43 3.39 3.79 -0.01
CA LEU A 43 4.27 2.65 0.18
C LEU A 43 4.93 2.74 1.56
N HIS A 44 4.66 1.77 2.40
CA HIS A 44 5.06 1.74 3.80
C HIS A 44 5.82 0.47 4.17
N ARG A 45 6.34 0.47 5.37
CA ARG A 45 6.83 -0.71 6.10
C ARG A 45 6.15 -0.73 7.46
N ASP A 46 5.51 -1.87 7.78
CA ASP A 46 4.79 -2.07 9.02
C ASP A 46 5.74 -2.06 10.23
N ALA A 47 5.19 -1.84 11.40
CA ALA A 47 5.89 -1.98 12.68
C ALA A 47 5.13 -3.00 13.53
N VAL A 48 5.62 -4.24 13.54
CA VAL A 48 5.01 -5.33 14.31
C VAL A 48 5.97 -5.75 15.40
N ALA A 49 5.52 -5.66 16.66
CA ALA A 49 6.28 -6.11 17.82
C ALA A 49 5.74 -7.44 18.38
N SER A 50 6.63 -8.25 18.93
CA SER A 50 6.32 -9.41 19.75
C SER A 50 6.94 -9.18 21.12
N GLY A 51 6.10 -8.85 22.13
CA GLY A 51 6.58 -8.43 23.45
C GLY A 51 7.09 -6.98 23.47
N GLU A 52 7.95 -6.64 24.43
CA GLU A 52 8.39 -5.26 24.67
C GLU A 52 9.53 -4.79 23.77
N SER A 53 10.31 -5.69 23.18
CA SER A 53 11.53 -5.34 22.43
C SER A 53 11.71 -6.05 21.10
N ASP A 54 10.97 -7.13 20.83
CA ASP A 54 11.22 -7.98 19.68
C ASP A 54 10.40 -7.52 18.45
N LYS A 55 11.10 -7.26 17.37
CA LYS A 55 10.48 -6.93 16.07
C LYS A 55 10.17 -8.21 15.31
N VAL A 56 8.96 -8.30 14.77
CA VAL A 56 8.53 -9.44 13.97
C VAL A 56 8.91 -9.23 12.50
N LYS A 57 9.71 -10.12 11.96
CA LYS A 57 10.07 -10.17 10.56
C LYS A 57 9.07 -11.03 9.79
N LEU A 58 8.34 -10.43 8.87
CA LEU A 58 7.36 -11.11 8.03
C LEU A 58 8.00 -11.45 6.67
N VAL A 59 8.27 -12.73 6.44
CA VAL A 59 9.02 -13.21 5.29
C VAL A 59 8.40 -14.46 4.69
N THR A 60 8.45 -14.57 3.38
CA THR A 60 8.16 -15.79 2.61
C THR A 60 9.30 -16.07 1.63
N GLU A 61 9.27 -17.21 0.95
CA GLU A 61 10.23 -17.56 -0.07
C GLU A 61 9.52 -17.77 -1.41
N ILE A 62 9.94 -17.03 -2.44
CA ILE A 62 9.39 -17.10 -3.78
C ILE A 62 10.55 -17.15 -4.78
N GLY A 63 10.54 -18.16 -5.67
CA GLY A 63 11.61 -18.35 -6.63
C GLY A 63 12.99 -18.54 -6.00
N GLY A 64 13.06 -19.17 -4.82
CA GLY A 64 14.32 -19.41 -4.08
C GLY A 64 14.90 -18.15 -3.41
N LYS A 65 14.14 -17.04 -3.32
CA LYS A 65 14.57 -15.80 -2.67
C LYS A 65 13.60 -15.39 -1.57
N LYS A 66 14.15 -14.85 -0.49
CA LYS A 66 13.35 -14.28 0.58
C LYS A 66 12.68 -12.98 0.12
N ALA A 67 11.38 -12.87 0.38
CA ALA A 67 10.54 -11.73 0.10
C ALA A 67 9.84 -11.27 1.38
N ALA A 68 9.75 -9.98 1.61
CA ALA A 68 8.93 -9.43 2.68
C ALA A 68 7.45 -9.65 2.35
N GLN A 69 6.66 -10.21 3.28
CA GLN A 69 5.23 -10.38 3.01
C GLN A 69 4.54 -9.02 2.91
N VAL A 70 3.64 -8.89 1.95
CA VAL A 70 2.94 -7.64 1.63
C VAL A 70 1.55 -7.64 2.27
N MET A 71 1.10 -6.48 2.74
CA MET A 71 -0.27 -6.30 3.22
C MET A 71 -0.90 -5.06 2.58
N LEU A 72 -2.07 -5.24 1.99
CA LEU A 72 -2.90 -4.12 1.55
C LEU A 72 -3.70 -3.63 2.77
N VAL A 73 -3.57 -2.35 3.07
CA VAL A 73 -4.24 -1.71 4.20
C VAL A 73 -5.17 -0.64 3.68
N MET A 74 -6.36 -0.54 4.25
CA MET A 74 -7.27 0.53 3.90
C MET A 74 -8.29 0.82 5.01
N GLY A 75 -8.73 2.06 5.06
CA GLY A 75 -9.84 2.46 5.90
C GLY A 75 -11.18 1.99 5.37
N SER A 76 -12.13 1.75 6.26
CA SER A 76 -13.50 1.40 5.88
C SER A 76 -14.52 2.01 6.83
N GLN A 77 -15.74 2.23 6.36
CA GLN A 77 -16.84 2.64 7.24
C GLN A 77 -17.17 1.57 8.29
N SER A 78 -17.08 0.29 7.94
CA SER A 78 -17.22 -0.80 8.90
C SER A 78 -16.12 -0.82 9.96
N GLY A 79 -14.94 -0.29 9.63
CA GLY A 79 -13.85 -0.06 10.59
C GLY A 79 -14.01 1.22 11.41
N GLY A 80 -15.06 2.03 11.15
CA GLY A 80 -15.34 3.27 11.88
C GLY A 80 -14.80 4.55 11.23
N VAL A 81 -14.29 4.49 10.00
CA VAL A 81 -13.87 5.70 9.27
C VAL A 81 -15.08 6.50 8.85
N THR A 82 -15.12 7.77 9.23
CA THR A 82 -16.11 8.75 8.76
C THR A 82 -15.60 9.49 7.53
N ASN A 83 -16.52 10.02 6.70
CA ASN A 83 -16.18 10.81 5.50
C ASN A 83 -15.34 10.05 4.46
N PHE A 84 -15.61 8.77 4.27
CA PHE A 84 -15.02 7.95 3.22
C PHE A 84 -16.13 7.21 2.42
N PRO A 85 -17.02 7.94 1.71
CA PRO A 85 -18.21 7.35 1.08
C PRO A 85 -17.86 6.36 -0.03
N ASP A 86 -16.74 6.56 -0.71
CA ASP A 86 -16.31 5.72 -1.85
C ASP A 86 -15.32 4.59 -1.45
N TRP A 87 -15.22 4.26 -0.16
CA TRP A 87 -14.25 3.24 0.31
C TRP A 87 -14.40 1.88 -0.38
N GLN A 88 -15.62 1.52 -0.82
CA GLN A 88 -15.84 0.27 -1.55
C GLN A 88 -15.14 0.24 -2.91
N GLU A 89 -14.92 1.39 -3.56
CA GLU A 89 -14.17 1.43 -4.83
C GLU A 89 -12.69 1.11 -4.59
N ASN A 90 -12.11 1.67 -3.53
CA ASN A 90 -10.75 1.34 -3.11
C ASN A 90 -10.66 -0.14 -2.70
N PHE A 91 -11.67 -0.65 -1.99
CA PHE A 91 -11.73 -2.07 -1.61
C PHE A 91 -11.80 -3.00 -2.82
N LYS A 92 -12.56 -2.65 -3.86
CA LYS A 92 -12.59 -3.42 -5.12
C LYS A 92 -11.20 -3.50 -5.75
N LEU A 93 -10.44 -2.39 -5.75
CA LEU A 93 -9.07 -2.39 -6.24
C LEU A 93 -8.18 -3.30 -5.39
N ALA A 94 -8.28 -3.19 -4.05
CA ALA A 94 -7.52 -4.02 -3.13
C ALA A 94 -7.80 -5.52 -3.35
N VAL A 95 -9.08 -5.93 -3.44
CA VAL A 95 -9.47 -7.33 -3.67
C VAL A 95 -8.96 -7.86 -5.01
N ARG A 96 -9.03 -7.05 -6.07
CA ARG A 96 -8.51 -7.45 -7.38
C ARG A 96 -7.00 -7.62 -7.36
N LEU A 97 -6.28 -6.69 -6.74
CA LEU A 97 -4.82 -6.79 -6.59
C LEU A 97 -4.43 -8.00 -5.72
N GLN A 98 -5.12 -8.20 -4.59
CA GLN A 98 -4.93 -9.38 -3.73
C GLN A 98 -5.06 -10.67 -4.53
N ARG A 99 -6.12 -10.79 -5.35
CA ARG A 99 -6.34 -11.97 -6.18
C ARG A 99 -5.18 -12.22 -7.16
N VAL A 100 -4.67 -11.18 -7.82
CA VAL A 100 -3.53 -11.33 -8.74
C VAL A 100 -2.29 -11.76 -7.97
N LEU A 101 -2.03 -11.14 -6.81
CA LEU A 101 -0.90 -11.51 -5.95
C LEU A 101 -0.98 -12.97 -5.48
N GLU A 102 -2.13 -13.41 -4.98
CA GLU A 102 -2.34 -14.80 -4.52
C GLU A 102 -2.17 -15.82 -5.65
N THR A 103 -2.62 -15.46 -6.86
CA THR A 103 -2.53 -16.35 -8.04
C THR A 103 -1.09 -16.45 -8.55
N LYS A 104 -0.39 -15.32 -8.62
CA LYS A 104 0.92 -15.22 -9.28
C LYS A 104 2.08 -15.47 -8.34
N TYR A 105 1.94 -15.04 -7.10
CA TYR A 105 2.94 -15.11 -6.04
C TYR A 105 2.34 -15.66 -4.74
N PRO A 106 1.96 -16.94 -4.70
CA PRO A 106 1.39 -17.55 -3.50
C PRO A 106 2.23 -17.26 -2.26
N THR A 107 1.56 -16.99 -1.13
CA THR A 107 2.17 -16.64 0.17
C THR A 107 2.78 -15.24 0.29
N LEU A 108 2.89 -14.46 -0.80
CA LEU A 108 3.42 -13.11 -0.74
C LEU A 108 2.46 -12.17 0.02
N ALA A 109 1.17 -12.22 -0.32
CA ALA A 109 0.19 -11.33 0.28
C ALA A 109 -0.35 -11.88 1.60
N ARG A 110 -0.40 -11.01 2.60
CA ARG A 110 -1.16 -11.21 3.84
C ARG A 110 -2.64 -10.83 3.58
N PRO A 111 -3.59 -11.26 4.42
CA PRO A 111 -4.97 -10.79 4.31
C PRO A 111 -5.07 -9.27 4.28
N ILE A 112 -6.01 -8.73 3.50
CA ILE A 112 -6.31 -7.29 3.47
C ILE A 112 -6.69 -6.82 4.87
N SER A 113 -6.07 -5.73 5.35
CA SER A 113 -6.38 -5.11 6.63
C SER A 113 -7.38 -3.98 6.44
N LEU A 114 -8.58 -4.12 7.02
CA LEU A 114 -9.56 -3.05 7.09
C LEU A 114 -9.42 -2.33 8.44
N THR A 115 -9.09 -1.04 8.41
CA THR A 115 -8.78 -0.27 9.60
C THR A 115 -9.80 0.83 9.89
N SER A 116 -9.71 1.41 11.09
CA SER A 116 -10.48 2.58 11.50
C SER A 116 -9.85 3.92 11.08
N LYS A 117 -8.79 3.91 10.26
CA LYS A 117 -8.07 5.11 9.81
C LYS A 117 -8.12 5.23 8.30
N ASN A 118 -8.17 6.45 7.79
CA ASN A 118 -8.31 6.74 6.37
C ASN A 118 -6.98 6.72 5.58
N TYR A 119 -5.85 7.05 6.20
CA TYR A 119 -4.53 7.12 5.55
C TYR A 119 -4.52 7.88 4.20
N ASN A 120 -5.33 8.95 4.06
CA ASN A 120 -5.51 9.72 2.82
C ASN A 120 -6.15 8.96 1.65
N GLU A 121 -6.65 7.76 1.87
CA GLU A 121 -7.21 6.92 0.81
C GLU A 121 -8.51 7.48 0.24
N SER A 122 -9.23 8.32 0.99
CA SER A 122 -10.43 9.03 0.52
C SER A 122 -10.15 10.09 -0.57
N LEU A 123 -8.88 10.39 -0.86
CA LEU A 123 -8.51 11.38 -1.86
C LEU A 123 -8.75 10.91 -3.30
N THR A 124 -8.76 9.61 -3.55
CA THR A 124 -9.16 9.01 -4.84
C THR A 124 -9.92 7.70 -4.64
N LYS A 125 -10.65 7.26 -5.68
CA LYS A 125 -11.34 5.95 -5.68
C LYS A 125 -10.40 4.75 -5.95
N GLY A 126 -9.11 4.99 -6.05
CA GLY A 126 -8.09 3.99 -6.30
C GLY A 126 -6.86 4.16 -5.39
N SER A 127 -7.05 4.70 -4.19
CA SER A 127 -5.96 4.84 -3.22
C SER A 127 -5.85 3.60 -2.33
N LEU A 128 -4.62 3.14 -2.11
CA LEU A 128 -4.28 2.06 -1.19
C LEU A 128 -3.00 2.39 -0.43
N LEU A 129 -2.90 1.94 0.82
CA LEU A 129 -1.63 1.84 1.53
C LEU A 129 -1.13 0.39 1.40
N ILE A 130 0.16 0.23 1.11
CA ILE A 130 0.79 -1.09 0.93
C ILE A 130 1.98 -1.19 1.87
N GLU A 131 1.91 -2.14 2.80
CA GLU A 131 3.02 -2.49 3.68
C GLU A 131 3.91 -3.53 3.00
N PHE A 132 5.19 -3.22 2.83
CA PHE A 132 6.22 -4.13 2.31
C PHE A 132 7.00 -4.73 3.48
N GLY A 133 6.39 -5.72 4.13
CA GLY A 133 6.93 -6.32 5.35
C GLY A 133 6.90 -5.38 6.53
N THR A 134 7.88 -5.52 7.40
CA THR A 134 8.04 -4.71 8.61
C THR A 134 9.41 -4.03 8.64
N ASP A 135 9.63 -3.18 9.62
CA ASP A 135 10.92 -2.56 9.90
C ASP A 135 12.03 -3.58 10.29
N ALA A 136 11.67 -4.86 10.51
CA ALA A 136 12.61 -5.97 10.71
C ALA A 136 13.04 -6.67 9.39
N ASN A 137 12.36 -6.43 8.28
CA ASN A 137 12.76 -6.96 6.98
C ASN A 137 13.98 -6.21 6.41
N THR A 138 14.77 -6.85 5.57
CA THR A 138 15.84 -6.16 4.85
C THR A 138 15.28 -5.34 3.69
N VAL A 139 16.07 -4.37 3.21
CA VAL A 139 15.72 -3.58 2.03
C VAL A 139 15.58 -4.45 0.79
N GLU A 140 16.44 -5.46 0.64
CA GLU A 140 16.42 -6.41 -0.48
C GLU A 140 15.13 -7.23 -0.48
N GLU A 141 14.67 -7.72 0.69
CA GLU A 141 13.41 -8.44 0.82
C GLU A 141 12.21 -7.56 0.43
N ALA A 142 12.20 -6.30 0.88
CA ALA A 142 11.15 -5.33 0.54
C ALA A 142 11.19 -4.95 -0.95
N HIS A 143 12.36 -4.72 -1.54
CA HIS A 143 12.53 -4.46 -2.97
C HIS A 143 12.04 -5.62 -3.84
N TYR A 144 12.39 -6.85 -3.46
CA TYR A 144 11.93 -8.02 -4.21
C TYR A 144 10.40 -8.13 -4.21
N SER A 145 9.78 -7.87 -3.07
CA SER A 145 8.32 -7.82 -2.97
C SER A 145 7.71 -6.69 -3.78
N ALA A 146 8.34 -5.51 -3.78
CA ALA A 146 7.87 -4.35 -4.55
C ALA A 146 7.89 -4.62 -6.07
N GLN A 147 8.88 -5.36 -6.57
CA GLN A 147 8.92 -5.79 -7.97
C GLN A 147 7.72 -6.69 -8.32
N MET A 148 7.40 -7.66 -7.45
CA MET A 148 6.27 -8.56 -7.64
C MET A 148 4.92 -7.84 -7.56
N VAL A 149 4.77 -6.88 -6.64
CA VAL A 149 3.57 -6.04 -6.56
C VAL A 149 3.42 -5.15 -7.80
N GLY A 150 4.53 -4.57 -8.28
CA GLY A 150 4.54 -3.77 -9.51
C GLY A 150 4.11 -4.58 -10.74
N ASP A 151 4.59 -5.82 -10.85
CA ASP A 151 4.21 -6.74 -11.90
C ASP A 151 2.72 -7.16 -11.82
N ALA A 152 2.23 -7.47 -10.61
CA ALA A 152 0.82 -7.76 -10.38
C ALA A 152 -0.10 -6.56 -10.68
N LEU A 153 0.31 -5.35 -10.32
CA LEU A 153 -0.39 -4.12 -10.67
C LEU A 153 -0.44 -3.91 -12.19
N ALA A 154 0.67 -4.11 -12.88
CA ALA A 154 0.73 -3.97 -14.34
C ALA A 154 -0.22 -4.96 -15.03
N GLU A 155 -0.25 -6.22 -14.58
CA GLU A 155 -1.18 -7.22 -15.07
C GLU A 155 -2.63 -6.81 -14.82
N LEU A 156 -2.96 -6.41 -13.59
CA LEU A 156 -4.30 -5.94 -13.24
C LEU A 156 -4.74 -4.78 -14.14
N MET A 157 -3.90 -3.76 -14.30
CA MET A 157 -4.23 -2.59 -15.11
C MET A 157 -4.44 -2.93 -16.59
N ASN A 158 -3.59 -3.81 -17.15
CA ASN A 158 -3.75 -4.26 -18.54
C ASN A 158 -5.01 -5.09 -18.75
N SER A 159 -5.53 -5.75 -17.71
CA SER A 159 -6.80 -6.50 -17.78
C SER A 159 -8.05 -5.61 -17.74
N LEU A 160 -7.91 -4.32 -17.43
CA LEU A 160 -9.00 -3.35 -17.34
C LEU A 160 -9.13 -2.47 -18.61
N THR A 161 -8.19 -2.60 -19.54
CA THR A 161 -8.19 -1.90 -20.85
C THR A 161 -8.70 -2.81 -21.93
#